data_5e253833cd2702726b7e84ddfb0ec8a5
#
_entry.id   5e253833cd2702726b7e84ddfb0ec8a5
#
_cell.length_a   1.000
_cell.length_b   1.000
_cell.length_c   1.000
_cell.angle_alpha   90.00
_cell.angle_beta   90.00
_cell.angle_gamma   90.00
#
_symmetry.space_group_name_H-M   'P 1'
#
loop_
_entity.id
_entity.type
_entity.pdbx_description
1 polymer ?
#
loop_
_entity_poly.entity_id
_entity_poly.type
_entity_poly.pdbx_seq_one_letter_code
_entity_poly.pdbx_strand_id
1 'polypeptide(L)'
;MKKLLLLLAALLAISAGGICCSGSGDDPGEQEKPVDPPPSPDDGVDWSKIDPKATVRGVVTCAGAAVQGVVVTDGVNMTRTNKQGAYGLRTSSDKSKLVYLTVPSGYEVESTRGFIPRFYRRVTAPTSVEQVQRHDFTLKKVNNDRHIMIVSADMHIRNRAMIKTTSSATPSICPPKGELDSTTFRRTYLKALRDYVKALPAGVPVYGMNLGDMTQESHWTNANKATLANFVNVCERGGMPIQTFHAIGNHDHDMAVQNIAGDDDSAAELAYISALGPTYYAVNIGKVHYVVFDNTQYVNTGGDRSFAVRLNRRQMDWAQKDADYMPSDVERIVIAWHCPAFRRNPGASSPNPMDNADELLDIYKDKQLPVTIWSGHNHIAETVTVPRSDMSVTEYTHPCVCGAWWYFPLCHDGAPATFTRYDFSGGTITERRSVNFSDSDEQYCRVYNSGLKNAEGRPVVRLNVWDWHPTWKFECRENGAAVPASQLKAVREYDDYYVTVHDACGNDISSFSFLDKYRTILHLLLLLLLHLLQDSQ
;
A
#
# COMPACT_ATOMS: atom_id res chain seq x y z
N MET A 1 -30.85 54.31 -19.73
CA MET A 1 -30.32 55.14 -20.85
C MET A 1 -28.91 54.70 -21.09
N LYS A 2 -28.77 54.06 -22.24
CA LYS A 2 -27.78 54.33 -23.30
C LYS A 2 -26.33 54.07 -22.86
N LYS A 3 -25.77 53.00 -23.41
CA LYS A 3 -25.02 52.85 -24.67
C LYS A 3 -23.52 52.97 -24.37
N LEU A 4 -22.66 52.26 -24.87
CA LEU A 4 -22.38 51.48 -26.08
C LEU A 4 -20.87 51.50 -26.30
N LEU A 5 -20.32 50.38 -26.57
CA LEU A 5 -19.48 49.99 -27.71
C LEU A 5 -18.02 50.48 -27.81
N LEU A 6 -17.24 49.46 -28.08
CA LEU A 6 -16.32 49.19 -29.21
C LEU A 6 -14.85 49.50 -28.98
N LEU A 7 -14.08 48.42 -29.06
CA LEU A 7 -13.23 47.91 -30.15
C LEU A 7 -11.90 48.69 -30.36
N LEU A 8 -10.81 48.07 -30.32
CA LEU A 8 -9.91 47.64 -31.39
C LEU A 8 -8.49 47.36 -30.87
N ALA A 9 -8.05 46.28 -31.34
CA ALA A 9 -6.72 45.75 -31.44
C ALA A 9 -5.63 46.77 -31.92
N ALA A 10 -4.42 46.55 -31.49
CA ALA A 10 -3.26 46.34 -32.38
C ALA A 10 -1.95 46.15 -31.62
N LEU A 11 -1.28 45.09 -31.97
CA LEU A 11 0.14 44.81 -32.00
C LEU A 11 1.12 45.99 -31.80
N LEU A 12 2.21 45.76 -31.01
CA LEU A 12 3.58 45.70 -31.54
C LEU A 12 4.58 45.38 -30.43
N ALA A 13 5.56 44.58 -30.80
CA ALA A 13 6.69 44.09 -30.07
C ALA A 13 7.71 45.18 -29.74
N ILE A 14 8.56 44.94 -28.77
CA ILE A 14 10.05 44.98 -28.86
C ILE A 14 10.70 45.21 -27.48
N SER A 15 11.45 44.21 -27.10
CA SER A 15 12.78 44.14 -26.50
C SER A 15 13.11 44.71 -25.11
N ALA A 16 13.64 43.78 -24.39
CA ALA A 16 14.90 43.76 -23.63
C ALA A 16 15.02 44.58 -22.36
N GLY A 17 15.40 43.86 -21.32
CA GLY A 17 16.18 44.42 -20.22
C GLY A 17 15.81 43.95 -18.84
N GLY A 18 16.33 42.85 -18.44
CA GLY A 18 17.16 42.61 -17.29
C GLY A 18 16.62 42.73 -15.87
N ILE A 19 16.94 41.66 -15.15
CA ILE A 19 17.32 41.58 -13.74
C ILE A 19 16.25 41.15 -12.73
N CYS A 20 16.45 39.86 -12.34
CA CYS A 20 16.32 39.24 -11.01
C CYS A 20 15.40 39.87 -9.96
N CYS A 21 14.42 39.08 -9.55
CA CYS A 21 14.32 38.68 -8.14
C CYS A 21 13.42 37.44 -7.99
N SER A 22 13.94 36.50 -7.26
CA SER A 22 13.41 35.25 -6.80
C SER A 22 11.97 35.35 -6.26
N GLY A 23 11.07 34.60 -6.88
CA GLY A 23 9.79 34.23 -6.34
C GLY A 23 9.50 32.81 -6.79
N SER A 24 9.67 31.85 -5.92
CA SER A 24 9.30 30.46 -6.15
C SER A 24 7.77 30.34 -6.18
N GLY A 25 7.21 30.55 -7.34
CA GLY A 25 5.85 30.13 -7.67
C GLY A 25 5.96 28.73 -8.33
N ASP A 26 5.68 27.69 -7.59
CA ASP A 26 5.45 26.37 -8.15
C ASP A 26 4.15 26.42 -8.98
N ASP A 27 4.28 26.62 -10.27
CA ASP A 27 3.26 26.36 -11.26
C ASP A 27 2.86 24.88 -11.14
N PRO A 28 1.57 24.52 -11.00
CA PRO A 28 1.14 23.14 -11.07
C PRO A 28 1.40 22.65 -12.50
N GLY A 29 2.57 21.99 -12.67
CA GLY A 29 2.99 21.48 -13.96
C GLY A 29 1.85 20.76 -14.66
N GLU A 30 1.61 21.14 -15.89
CA GLU A 30 0.75 20.43 -16.83
C GLU A 30 1.07 18.94 -16.75
N GLN A 31 0.06 18.15 -16.41
CA GLN A 31 0.18 16.70 -16.49
C GLN A 31 0.49 16.37 -17.94
N GLU A 32 1.69 15.89 -18.24
CA GLU A 32 1.98 15.29 -19.53
C GLU A 32 0.92 14.23 -19.78
N LYS A 33 0.03 14.51 -20.72
CA LYS A 33 -0.90 13.51 -21.23
C LYS A 33 -0.03 12.40 -21.81
N PRO A 34 -0.23 11.14 -21.41
CA PRO A 34 0.43 10.03 -22.08
C PRO A 34 0.04 10.10 -23.56
N VAL A 35 0.96 10.47 -24.41
CA VAL A 35 0.75 10.44 -25.86
C VAL A 35 0.88 8.97 -26.26
N ASP A 36 -0.25 8.30 -26.44
CA ASP A 36 -0.23 7.02 -27.14
C ASP A 36 0.30 7.27 -28.56
N PRO A 37 1.26 6.48 -29.04
CA PRO A 37 1.72 6.62 -30.43
C PRO A 37 0.53 6.43 -31.38
N PRO A 38 0.45 7.20 -32.46
CA PRO A 38 -0.61 7.06 -33.43
C PRO A 38 -0.63 5.61 -33.95
N PRO A 39 -1.81 5.01 -34.15
CA PRO A 39 -1.92 3.63 -34.64
C PRO A 39 -1.23 3.50 -35.99
N SER A 40 -0.32 2.53 -36.10
CA SER A 40 0.26 2.18 -37.40
C SER A 40 -0.85 1.67 -38.33
N PRO A 41 -0.94 2.15 -39.58
CA PRO A 41 -2.05 1.76 -40.46
C PRO A 41 -2.03 0.28 -40.90
N ASP A 42 -0.87 -0.39 -40.80
CA ASP A 42 -0.72 -1.83 -41.12
C ASP A 42 0.29 -2.46 -40.14
N ASP A 43 -0.25 -3.11 -39.11
CA ASP A 43 0.54 -3.79 -38.08
C ASP A 43 0.62 -5.32 -38.30
N GLY A 44 0.11 -5.82 -39.42
CA GLY A 44 0.08 -7.24 -39.73
C GLY A 44 -0.85 -8.08 -38.84
N VAL A 45 -1.70 -7.44 -38.03
CA VAL A 45 -2.67 -8.13 -37.14
C VAL A 45 -3.95 -8.43 -37.89
N ASP A 46 -4.37 -9.69 -37.84
CA ASP A 46 -5.68 -10.11 -38.36
C ASP A 46 -6.80 -9.79 -37.36
N TRP A 47 -7.30 -8.55 -37.43
CA TRP A 47 -8.36 -8.05 -36.55
C TRP A 47 -9.71 -8.76 -36.74
N SER A 48 -9.90 -9.55 -37.83
CA SER A 48 -11.11 -10.34 -38.02
C SER A 48 -11.25 -11.49 -37.01
N LYS A 49 -10.17 -11.84 -36.33
CA LYS A 49 -10.13 -12.85 -35.27
C LYS A 49 -10.41 -12.29 -33.87
N ILE A 50 -10.64 -11.00 -33.76
CA ILE A 50 -11.00 -10.33 -32.53
C ILE A 50 -12.51 -10.12 -32.51
N ASP A 51 -13.11 -10.06 -31.31
CA ASP A 51 -14.54 -9.83 -31.14
C ASP A 51 -14.99 -8.58 -31.98
N PRO A 52 -15.87 -8.75 -32.96
CA PRO A 52 -16.31 -7.62 -33.79
C PRO A 52 -17.11 -6.55 -33.04
N LYS A 53 -17.55 -6.87 -31.81
CA LYS A 53 -18.23 -5.93 -30.91
C LYS A 53 -17.27 -5.27 -29.88
N ALA A 54 -15.95 -5.48 -30.04
CA ALA A 54 -14.97 -4.83 -29.18
C ALA A 54 -15.01 -3.32 -29.40
N THR A 55 -15.01 -2.57 -28.32
CA THR A 55 -14.89 -1.10 -28.29
C THR A 55 -13.47 -0.64 -27.95
N VAL A 56 -12.68 -1.56 -27.39
CA VAL A 56 -11.26 -1.42 -27.10
C VAL A 56 -10.53 -2.65 -27.66
N ARG A 57 -9.38 -2.42 -28.30
CA ARG A 57 -8.50 -3.48 -28.80
C ARG A 57 -7.03 -3.07 -28.66
N GLY A 58 -6.13 -4.00 -28.83
CA GLY A 58 -4.70 -3.71 -28.82
C GLY A 58 -3.85 -4.95 -28.99
N VAL A 59 -2.54 -4.75 -28.94
CA VAL A 59 -1.54 -5.82 -28.98
C VAL A 59 -0.65 -5.77 -27.75
N VAL A 60 -0.18 -6.93 -27.32
CA VAL A 60 0.84 -7.07 -26.29
C VAL A 60 2.08 -7.66 -26.92
N THR A 61 3.20 -6.96 -26.79
CA THR A 61 4.49 -7.35 -27.38
C THR A 61 5.62 -7.37 -26.36
N CYS A 62 6.69 -8.11 -26.66
CA CYS A 62 7.96 -8.06 -25.96
C CYS A 62 9.08 -8.02 -26.99
N ALA A 63 9.91 -6.99 -26.97
CA ALA A 63 10.97 -6.76 -27.96
C ALA A 63 10.45 -6.88 -29.43
N GLY A 64 9.25 -6.38 -29.69
CA GLY A 64 8.59 -6.42 -31.00
C GLY A 64 7.90 -7.75 -31.35
N ALA A 65 8.10 -8.82 -30.56
CA ALA A 65 7.42 -10.09 -30.78
C ALA A 65 6.09 -10.14 -30.01
N ALA A 66 5.08 -10.76 -30.62
CA ALA A 66 3.76 -10.98 -30.01
C ALA A 66 3.85 -11.83 -28.74
N VAL A 67 3.09 -11.46 -27.70
CA VAL A 67 2.97 -12.26 -26.46
C VAL A 67 1.55 -12.81 -26.38
N GLN A 68 1.43 -14.13 -26.56
CA GLN A 68 0.15 -14.85 -26.47
C GLN A 68 -0.22 -15.15 -25.01
N GLY A 69 -1.52 -15.19 -24.73
CA GLY A 69 -2.07 -15.67 -23.46
C GLY A 69 -2.05 -14.65 -22.32
N VAL A 70 -1.63 -13.41 -22.58
CA VAL A 70 -1.67 -12.33 -21.59
C VAL A 70 -3.12 -11.98 -21.29
N VAL A 71 -3.48 -11.97 -20.02
CA VAL A 71 -4.80 -11.56 -19.56
C VAL A 71 -4.93 -10.05 -19.63
N VAL A 72 -6.02 -9.57 -20.23
CA VAL A 72 -6.37 -8.16 -20.35
C VAL A 72 -7.77 -7.96 -19.83
N THR A 73 -7.96 -6.92 -19.03
CA THR A 73 -9.25 -6.61 -18.40
C THR A 73 -9.52 -5.11 -18.41
N ASP A 74 -10.78 -4.75 -18.29
CA ASP A 74 -11.23 -3.37 -18.06
C ASP A 74 -11.85 -3.18 -16.65
N GLY A 75 -11.63 -4.18 -15.77
CA GLY A 75 -12.22 -4.23 -14.43
C GLY A 75 -13.63 -4.87 -14.43
N VAL A 76 -14.22 -5.12 -15.58
CA VAL A 76 -15.55 -5.79 -15.72
C VAL A 76 -15.44 -6.99 -16.64
N ASN A 77 -14.84 -6.80 -17.80
CA ASN A 77 -14.61 -7.84 -18.80
C ASN A 77 -13.16 -8.31 -18.76
N MET A 78 -12.94 -9.55 -19.17
CA MET A 78 -11.62 -10.15 -19.20
C MET A 78 -11.45 -11.02 -20.45
N THR A 79 -10.25 -11.00 -21.03
CA THR A 79 -9.90 -11.77 -22.22
C THR A 79 -8.42 -12.15 -22.19
N ARG A 80 -7.97 -12.92 -23.17
CA ARG A 80 -6.54 -13.24 -23.39
C ARG A 80 -6.10 -12.82 -24.78
N THR A 81 -4.83 -12.45 -24.88
CA THR A 81 -4.22 -12.21 -26.19
C THR A 81 -4.11 -13.50 -27.00
N ASN A 82 -4.35 -13.40 -28.31
CA ASN A 82 -4.22 -14.50 -29.28
C ASN A 82 -2.75 -14.73 -29.69
N LYS A 83 -2.50 -15.59 -30.69
CA LYS A 83 -1.14 -15.89 -31.19
C LYS A 83 -0.42 -14.68 -31.79
N GLN A 84 -1.13 -13.66 -32.20
CA GLN A 84 -0.57 -12.39 -32.71
C GLN A 84 -0.41 -11.34 -31.59
N GLY A 85 -0.62 -11.74 -30.32
CA GLY A 85 -0.62 -10.82 -29.19
C GLY A 85 -1.84 -9.90 -29.12
N ALA A 86 -2.80 -10.08 -30.01
CA ALA A 86 -3.96 -9.20 -30.16
C ALA A 86 -5.09 -9.58 -29.18
N TYR A 87 -5.81 -8.56 -28.72
CA TYR A 87 -6.98 -8.70 -27.84
C TYR A 87 -8.09 -7.72 -28.21
N GLY A 88 -9.29 -7.96 -27.73
CA GLY A 88 -10.43 -7.05 -27.80
C GLY A 88 -11.37 -7.22 -26.62
N LEU A 89 -11.91 -6.10 -26.14
CA LEU A 89 -12.83 -6.02 -25.02
C LEU A 89 -14.06 -5.19 -25.40
N ARG A 90 -15.23 -5.58 -24.88
CA ARG A 90 -16.47 -4.81 -24.96
C ARG A 90 -16.54 -3.85 -23.76
N THR A 91 -15.66 -2.87 -23.74
CA THR A 91 -15.55 -1.90 -22.66
C THR A 91 -16.61 -0.82 -22.78
N SER A 92 -17.24 -0.45 -21.66
CA SER A 92 -18.09 0.73 -21.54
C SER A 92 -17.40 1.79 -20.68
N SER A 93 -17.21 3.00 -21.21
CA SER A 93 -16.57 4.12 -20.47
C SER A 93 -17.37 4.59 -19.25
N ASP A 94 -18.65 4.23 -19.17
CA ASP A 94 -19.49 4.51 -17.99
C ASP A 94 -19.08 3.60 -16.81
N LYS A 95 -18.65 2.36 -17.11
CA LYS A 95 -18.29 1.36 -16.12
C LYS A 95 -16.78 1.24 -15.88
N SER A 96 -15.97 1.54 -16.90
CA SER A 96 -14.54 1.30 -16.88
C SER A 96 -13.76 2.52 -17.32
N LYS A 97 -12.81 2.95 -16.53
CA LYS A 97 -11.93 4.09 -16.82
C LYS A 97 -10.58 3.67 -17.37
N LEU A 98 -10.24 2.41 -17.22
CA LEU A 98 -8.95 1.83 -17.60
C LEU A 98 -9.15 0.51 -18.34
N VAL A 99 -8.17 0.17 -19.18
CA VAL A 99 -7.88 -1.19 -19.61
C VAL A 99 -6.49 -1.55 -19.12
N TYR A 100 -6.29 -2.77 -18.61
CA TYR A 100 -5.04 -3.15 -17.98
C TYR A 100 -4.73 -4.64 -18.10
N LEU A 101 -3.45 -4.96 -17.91
CA LEU A 101 -2.96 -6.33 -17.96
C LEU A 101 -2.95 -6.97 -16.56
N THR A 102 -3.21 -8.28 -16.48
CA THR A 102 -2.53 -9.11 -15.50
C THR A 102 -1.13 -9.39 -16.03
N VAL A 103 -0.12 -8.69 -15.52
CA VAL A 103 1.26 -8.86 -15.99
C VAL A 103 1.68 -10.31 -15.80
N PRO A 104 2.08 -11.03 -16.87
CA PRO A 104 2.39 -12.46 -16.74
C PRO A 104 3.75 -12.70 -16.10
N SER A 105 3.90 -13.85 -15.45
CA SER A 105 5.19 -14.31 -14.91
C SER A 105 6.28 -14.32 -15.99
N GLY A 106 7.49 -13.98 -15.60
CA GLY A 106 8.64 -13.87 -16.50
C GLY A 106 8.67 -12.57 -17.31
N TYR A 107 7.79 -11.62 -16.98
CA TYR A 107 7.76 -10.30 -17.62
C TYR A 107 7.59 -9.17 -16.60
N GLU A 108 8.02 -7.99 -17.03
CA GLU A 108 7.82 -6.70 -16.37
C GLU A 108 7.21 -5.71 -17.36
N VAL A 109 6.65 -4.63 -16.84
CA VAL A 109 6.28 -3.43 -17.60
C VAL A 109 7.24 -2.30 -17.29
N GLU A 110 7.31 -1.30 -18.17
CA GLU A 110 8.02 -0.06 -17.86
C GLU A 110 7.36 0.67 -16.68
N SER A 111 8.13 1.52 -16.02
CA SER A 111 7.62 2.41 -14.97
C SER A 111 7.50 3.83 -15.49
N THR A 112 6.41 4.52 -15.14
CA THR A 112 6.37 5.99 -15.17
C THR A 112 6.88 6.54 -13.86
N ARG A 113 7.41 7.76 -13.88
CA ARG A 113 7.92 8.45 -12.68
C ARG A 113 8.98 7.62 -11.93
N GLY A 114 9.60 6.66 -12.62
CA GLY A 114 10.62 5.77 -12.09
C GLY A 114 10.10 4.58 -11.26
N PHE A 115 8.85 4.58 -10.80
CA PHE A 115 8.37 3.55 -9.88
C PHE A 115 6.93 3.05 -10.11
N ILE A 116 6.07 3.77 -10.85
CA ILE A 116 4.68 3.36 -11.10
C ILE A 116 4.63 2.43 -12.31
N PRO A 117 4.22 1.16 -12.18
CA PRO A 117 4.19 0.21 -13.30
C PRO A 117 3.13 0.59 -14.35
N ARG A 118 3.50 0.60 -15.62
CA ARG A 118 2.64 1.00 -16.76
C ARG A 118 1.85 -0.18 -17.35
N PHE A 119 1.15 -0.92 -16.52
CA PHE A 119 0.33 -2.05 -16.98
C PHE A 119 -1.11 -1.66 -17.37
N TYR A 120 -1.45 -0.38 -17.36
CA TYR A 120 -2.79 0.14 -17.67
C TYR A 120 -2.77 1.27 -18.68
N ARG A 121 -3.92 1.48 -19.33
CA ARG A 121 -4.19 2.61 -20.24
C ARG A 121 -5.56 3.20 -19.93
N ARG A 122 -5.72 4.51 -20.14
CA ARG A 122 -6.99 5.20 -19.93
C ARG A 122 -7.95 4.94 -21.08
N VAL A 123 -9.20 4.65 -20.75
CA VAL A 123 -10.30 4.58 -21.70
C VAL A 123 -10.90 5.98 -21.81
N THR A 124 -10.99 6.50 -23.04
CA THR A 124 -11.66 7.78 -23.33
C THR A 124 -13.14 7.57 -23.61
N ALA A 125 -13.96 8.51 -23.17
CA ALA A 125 -15.39 8.50 -23.46
C ALA A 125 -15.68 9.31 -24.76
N PRO A 126 -16.69 8.92 -25.56
CA PRO A 126 -17.47 7.69 -25.45
C PRO A 126 -16.71 6.47 -26.02
N THR A 127 -17.11 5.26 -25.59
CA THR A 127 -16.68 4.01 -26.22
C THR A 127 -17.70 3.56 -27.26
N SER A 128 -17.25 3.19 -28.47
CA SER A 128 -18.14 2.68 -29.51
C SER A 128 -17.44 1.64 -30.41
N VAL A 129 -18.22 0.87 -31.13
CA VAL A 129 -17.72 -0.11 -32.11
C VAL A 129 -17.32 0.56 -33.42
N GLU A 130 -17.80 1.75 -33.71
CA GLU A 130 -17.46 2.56 -34.88
C GLU A 130 -16.11 3.26 -34.70
N GLN A 131 -15.73 3.53 -33.43
CA GLN A 131 -14.49 4.21 -33.08
C GLN A 131 -13.76 3.38 -32.00
N VAL A 132 -13.28 2.21 -32.42
CA VAL A 132 -12.57 1.29 -31.51
C VAL A 132 -11.26 1.93 -31.04
N GLN A 133 -11.12 2.07 -29.73
CA GLN A 133 -9.89 2.59 -29.14
C GLN A 133 -8.79 1.54 -29.17
N ARG A 134 -7.57 1.97 -29.47
CA ARG A 134 -6.40 1.09 -29.49
C ARG A 134 -5.49 1.37 -28.30
N HIS A 135 -5.18 0.31 -27.54
CA HIS A 135 -4.31 0.37 -26.38
C HIS A 135 -3.30 -0.78 -26.43
N ASP A 136 -2.08 -0.46 -26.84
CA ASP A 136 -0.99 -1.43 -26.96
C ASP A 136 -0.15 -1.45 -25.68
N PHE A 137 0.43 -2.62 -25.38
CA PHE A 137 1.31 -2.82 -24.23
C PHE A 137 2.63 -3.45 -24.65
N THR A 138 3.70 -3.00 -24.04
CA THR A 138 5.03 -3.56 -24.21
C THR A 138 5.50 -4.17 -22.90
N LEU A 139 5.94 -5.42 -22.97
CA LEU A 139 6.52 -6.16 -21.87
C LEU A 139 8.03 -6.27 -22.04
N LYS A 140 8.74 -6.39 -20.94
CA LYS A 140 10.16 -6.68 -20.87
C LYS A 140 10.36 -8.04 -20.21
N LYS A 141 11.17 -8.91 -20.81
CA LYS A 141 11.46 -10.24 -20.25
C LYS A 141 12.36 -10.11 -19.01
N VAL A 142 12.01 -10.88 -17.97
CA VAL A 142 12.75 -10.96 -16.72
C VAL A 142 12.69 -12.39 -16.17
N ASN A 143 13.71 -12.81 -15.43
CA ASN A 143 13.62 -14.02 -14.61
C ASN A 143 13.24 -13.58 -13.19
N ASN A 144 11.98 -13.76 -12.81
CA ASN A 144 11.43 -13.37 -11.52
C ASN A 144 10.88 -14.54 -10.70
N ASP A 145 11.29 -15.77 -11.01
CA ASP A 145 10.94 -16.96 -10.21
C ASP A 145 11.45 -16.82 -8.76
N ARG A 146 12.64 -16.24 -8.61
CA ARG A 146 13.12 -15.69 -7.34
C ARG A 146 12.96 -14.18 -7.37
N HIS A 147 12.28 -13.62 -6.39
CA HIS A 147 12.09 -12.18 -6.27
C HIS A 147 11.96 -11.74 -4.82
N ILE A 148 12.15 -10.45 -4.59
CA ILE A 148 11.94 -9.80 -3.31
C ILE A 148 10.77 -8.84 -3.44
N MET A 149 9.84 -8.92 -2.49
CA MET A 149 8.76 -7.94 -2.35
C MET A 149 8.97 -7.12 -1.08
N ILE A 150 9.05 -5.81 -1.23
CA ILE A 150 9.09 -4.86 -0.11
C ILE A 150 7.67 -4.34 0.11
N VAL A 151 7.11 -4.64 1.27
CA VAL A 151 5.75 -4.26 1.65
C VAL A 151 5.79 -3.08 2.61
N SER A 152 5.01 -2.05 2.31
CA SER A 152 4.88 -0.83 3.12
C SER A 152 3.42 -0.43 3.23
N ALA A 153 3.03 0.23 4.32
CA ALA A 153 1.67 0.66 4.59
C ALA A 153 1.64 2.03 5.25
N ASP A 154 0.52 2.74 5.12
CA ASP A 154 0.16 3.87 5.96
C ASP A 154 1.23 4.97 5.99
N MET A 155 1.46 5.60 4.84
CA MET A 155 2.45 6.68 4.70
C MET A 155 1.90 8.04 5.15
N HIS A 156 0.59 8.28 5.01
CA HIS A 156 -0.13 9.46 5.49
C HIS A 156 0.55 10.81 5.21
N ILE A 157 0.98 11.03 3.97
CA ILE A 157 1.64 12.29 3.58
C ILE A 157 0.60 13.39 3.43
N ARG A 158 0.72 14.44 4.22
CA ARG A 158 -0.18 15.61 4.20
C ARG A 158 0.54 16.92 3.90
N ASN A 159 1.85 16.91 3.83
CA ASN A 159 2.69 18.09 3.62
C ASN A 159 2.48 19.16 4.70
N ARG A 160 2.42 18.75 5.96
CA ARG A 160 2.29 19.61 7.15
C ARG A 160 3.47 19.46 8.11
N ALA A 161 3.74 20.50 8.89
CA ALA A 161 4.67 20.43 9.99
C ALA A 161 4.04 19.67 11.16
N MET A 162 4.68 18.60 11.62
CA MET A 162 4.13 17.70 12.61
C MET A 162 4.36 18.19 14.04
N ILE A 163 5.53 18.70 14.35
CA ILE A 163 5.86 19.23 15.67
C ILE A 163 5.82 20.75 15.66
N LYS A 164 4.93 21.33 16.45
CA LYS A 164 4.75 22.79 16.55
C LYS A 164 5.64 23.43 17.61
N THR A 165 5.94 22.69 18.69
CA THR A 165 6.75 23.20 19.80
C THR A 165 7.93 22.26 20.09
N THR A 166 9.10 22.83 20.40
CA THR A 166 10.19 22.07 21.00
C THR A 166 10.20 22.38 22.49
N SER A 167 9.74 21.46 23.32
CA SER A 167 10.15 21.45 24.71
C SER A 167 11.52 20.77 24.81
N SER A 168 12.31 21.12 25.82
CA SER A 168 13.55 20.41 26.14
C SER A 168 13.34 18.93 26.48
N ALA A 169 12.07 18.50 26.62
CA ALA A 169 11.65 17.13 26.89
C ALA A 169 11.29 16.34 25.63
N THR A 170 11.27 16.96 24.43
CA THR A 170 10.94 16.24 23.19
C THR A 170 12.02 15.19 22.90
N PRO A 171 11.67 13.89 22.81
CA PRO A 171 12.63 12.85 22.51
C PRO A 171 13.35 13.09 21.19
N SER A 172 14.63 12.72 21.11
CA SER A 172 15.46 12.88 19.88
C SER A 172 14.94 12.09 18.68
N ILE A 173 14.09 11.08 18.92
CA ILE A 173 13.44 10.29 17.86
C ILE A 173 12.35 11.05 17.11
N CYS A 174 11.83 12.16 17.68
CA CYS A 174 10.81 12.96 17.02
C CYS A 174 11.42 13.79 15.88
N PRO A 175 10.65 14.09 14.81
CA PRO A 175 11.09 14.98 13.75
C PRO A 175 11.47 16.37 14.27
N PRO A 176 12.40 17.07 13.62
CA PRO A 176 12.72 18.45 13.97
C PRO A 176 11.49 19.37 13.89
N LYS A 177 11.46 20.37 14.76
CA LYS A 177 10.38 21.38 14.76
C LYS A 177 10.21 22.02 13.39
N GLY A 178 8.96 22.04 12.90
CA GLY A 178 8.60 22.65 11.63
C GLY A 178 8.98 21.81 10.40
N GLU A 179 9.60 20.64 10.58
CA GLU A 179 9.84 19.73 9.46
C GLU A 179 8.51 19.20 8.94
N LEU A 180 8.34 19.21 7.62
CA LEU A 180 7.16 18.67 6.97
C LEU A 180 7.22 17.14 6.95
N ASP A 181 6.07 16.48 7.10
CA ASP A 181 5.94 15.02 6.99
C ASP A 181 6.55 14.47 5.69
N SER A 182 6.33 15.16 4.56
CA SER A 182 6.92 14.82 3.27
C SER A 182 8.46 14.91 3.26
N THR A 183 9.04 15.79 4.07
CA THR A 183 10.50 15.89 4.25
C THR A 183 11.01 14.78 5.14
N THR A 184 10.33 14.53 6.26
CA THR A 184 10.62 13.39 7.14
C THR A 184 10.55 12.07 6.38
N PHE A 185 9.51 11.84 5.61
CA PHE A 185 9.34 10.66 4.76
C PHE A 185 10.53 10.45 3.79
N ARG A 186 10.96 11.50 3.09
CA ARG A 186 12.11 11.41 2.18
C ARG A 186 13.42 11.15 2.90
N ARG A 187 13.61 11.80 4.05
CA ARG A 187 14.85 11.74 4.86
C ARG A 187 14.99 10.39 5.58
N THR A 188 13.90 9.81 6.03
CA THR A 188 13.86 8.54 6.78
C THR A 188 13.54 7.37 5.85
N TYR A 189 12.28 7.16 5.54
CA TYR A 189 11.80 5.99 4.80
C TYR A 189 12.45 5.85 3.41
N LEU A 190 12.34 6.86 2.54
CA LEU A 190 12.87 6.73 1.17
C LEU A 190 14.40 6.59 1.16
N LYS A 191 15.09 7.27 2.07
CA LYS A 191 16.54 7.09 2.20
C LYS A 191 16.87 5.66 2.64
N ALA A 192 16.23 5.17 3.69
CA ALA A 192 16.46 3.81 4.19
C ALA A 192 16.12 2.75 3.13
N LEU A 193 15.02 2.93 2.41
CA LEU A 193 14.62 2.02 1.33
C LEU A 193 15.66 1.98 0.20
N ARG A 194 16.18 3.15 -0.24
CA ARG A 194 17.23 3.20 -1.25
C ARG A 194 18.52 2.51 -0.79
N ASP A 195 18.94 2.81 0.43
CA ASP A 195 20.17 2.22 0.99
C ASP A 195 20.01 0.69 1.14
N TYR A 196 18.84 0.27 1.60
CA TYR A 196 18.52 -1.16 1.76
C TYR A 196 18.49 -1.89 0.42
N VAL A 197 17.77 -1.37 -0.57
CA VAL A 197 17.66 -1.98 -1.91
C VAL A 197 19.05 -2.05 -2.57
N LYS A 198 19.87 -1.02 -2.41
CA LYS A 198 21.24 -1.00 -2.93
C LYS A 198 22.13 -2.09 -2.30
N ALA A 199 21.85 -2.49 -1.07
CA ALA A 199 22.60 -3.53 -0.36
C ALA A 199 22.11 -4.95 -0.65
N LEU A 200 20.97 -5.11 -1.34
CA LEU A 200 20.43 -6.42 -1.71
C LEU A 200 21.30 -7.12 -2.75
N PRO A 201 21.27 -8.47 -2.80
CA PRO A 201 22.01 -9.24 -3.79
C PRO A 201 21.65 -8.83 -5.22
N ALA A 202 22.64 -8.58 -6.06
CA ALA A 202 22.42 -8.27 -7.46
C ALA A 202 21.76 -9.45 -8.21
N GLY A 203 20.92 -9.12 -9.20
CA GLY A 203 20.29 -10.12 -10.08
C GLY A 203 19.01 -10.76 -9.55
N VAL A 204 18.55 -10.41 -8.35
CA VAL A 204 17.22 -10.76 -7.85
C VAL A 204 16.29 -9.57 -8.06
N PRO A 205 15.20 -9.70 -8.82
CA PRO A 205 14.23 -8.63 -9.00
C PRO A 205 13.62 -8.20 -7.66
N VAL A 206 13.47 -6.89 -7.48
CA VAL A 206 12.91 -6.28 -6.26
C VAL A 206 11.72 -5.42 -6.64
N TYR A 207 10.59 -5.66 -6.02
CA TYR A 207 9.34 -4.94 -6.23
C TYR A 207 8.83 -4.36 -4.92
N GLY A 208 7.99 -3.34 -5.02
CA GLY A 208 7.28 -2.77 -3.88
C GLY A 208 5.79 -3.11 -3.93
N MET A 209 5.18 -3.26 -2.76
CA MET A 209 3.73 -3.27 -2.56
C MET A 209 3.38 -2.27 -1.46
N ASN A 210 2.58 -1.28 -1.80
CA ASN A 210 2.06 -0.32 -0.85
C ASN A 210 0.61 -0.65 -0.53
N LEU A 211 0.29 -0.81 0.73
CA LEU A 211 -1.01 -1.28 1.22
C LEU A 211 -2.01 -0.15 1.53
N GLY A 212 -1.86 1.01 0.91
CA GLY A 212 -2.82 2.11 1.05
C GLY A 212 -2.45 3.15 2.10
N ASP A 213 -3.32 4.14 2.25
CA ASP A 213 -3.17 5.33 3.07
C ASP A 213 -1.85 6.08 2.78
N MET A 214 -1.63 6.33 1.49
CA MET A 214 -0.49 7.10 1.00
C MET A 214 -0.60 8.57 1.37
N THR A 215 -1.82 9.09 1.36
CA THR A 215 -2.15 10.44 1.79
C THR A 215 -2.98 10.39 3.07
N GLN A 216 -3.08 11.53 3.71
CA GLN A 216 -4.08 11.70 4.75
C GLN A 216 -5.13 12.67 4.23
N GLU A 217 -6.36 12.21 4.03
CA GLU A 217 -7.48 13.00 3.53
C GLU A 217 -7.19 13.60 2.15
N SER A 218 -6.99 12.73 1.17
CA SER A 218 -6.83 13.10 -0.24
C SER A 218 -7.93 14.08 -0.66
N HIS A 219 -7.55 15.14 -1.35
CA HIS A 219 -8.43 16.22 -1.87
C HIS A 219 -9.18 17.08 -0.84
N TRP A 220 -9.19 16.75 0.46
CA TRP A 220 -9.90 17.56 1.46
C TRP A 220 -9.31 18.90 1.70
N THR A 221 -8.01 18.98 1.63
CA THR A 221 -7.27 20.16 1.98
C THR A 221 -6.38 20.54 0.82
N ASN A 222 -6.99 20.91 -0.32
CA ASN A 222 -6.26 21.46 -1.47
C ASN A 222 -5.30 22.57 -1.05
N ALA A 223 -5.63 23.35 -0.01
CA ALA A 223 -4.75 24.34 0.59
C ALA A 223 -3.43 23.76 1.11
N ASN A 224 -3.41 22.49 1.54
CA ASN A 224 -2.22 21.79 2.05
C ASN A 224 -1.55 20.89 1.01
N LYS A 225 -2.07 20.84 -0.22
CA LYS A 225 -1.54 20.00 -1.32
C LYS A 225 -1.44 18.51 -0.95
N ALA A 226 -2.34 18.03 -0.10
CA ALA A 226 -2.42 16.63 0.33
C ALA A 226 -3.15 15.80 -0.72
N THR A 227 -2.56 15.66 -1.90
CA THR A 227 -3.13 14.91 -3.02
C THR A 227 -2.27 13.72 -3.36
N LEU A 228 -2.86 12.69 -3.97
CA LEU A 228 -2.13 11.55 -4.51
C LEU A 228 -1.08 11.96 -5.55
N ALA A 229 -1.38 12.97 -6.37
CA ALA A 229 -0.40 13.54 -7.30
C ALA A 229 0.81 14.13 -6.56
N ASN A 230 0.59 14.79 -5.42
CA ASN A 230 1.69 15.27 -4.58
C ASN A 230 2.48 14.12 -3.95
N PHE A 231 1.82 13.07 -3.47
CA PHE A 231 2.49 11.85 -3.00
C PHE A 231 3.42 11.28 -4.08
N VAL A 232 2.93 11.13 -5.31
CA VAL A 232 3.74 10.68 -6.45
C VAL A 232 4.95 11.58 -6.68
N ASN A 233 4.78 12.91 -6.64
CA ASN A 233 5.88 13.87 -6.77
C ASN A 233 6.90 13.74 -5.63
N VAL A 234 6.44 13.50 -4.40
CA VAL A 234 7.33 13.31 -3.24
C VAL A 234 8.15 12.03 -3.39
N CYS A 235 7.54 10.94 -3.86
CA CYS A 235 8.22 9.67 -4.12
C CYS A 235 9.25 9.80 -5.25
N GLU A 236 8.88 10.43 -6.36
CA GLU A 236 9.78 10.67 -7.50
C GLU A 236 10.98 11.53 -7.10
N ARG A 237 10.74 12.70 -6.51
CA ARG A 237 11.80 13.60 -6.03
C ARG A 237 12.66 12.96 -4.93
N GLY A 238 12.08 12.05 -4.17
CA GLY A 238 12.77 11.26 -3.14
C GLY A 238 13.54 10.08 -3.71
N GLY A 239 13.41 9.77 -5.00
CA GLY A 239 14.08 8.66 -5.67
C GLY A 239 13.59 7.30 -5.18
N MET A 240 12.27 7.04 -5.26
CA MET A 240 11.72 5.71 -5.02
C MET A 240 12.48 4.68 -5.87
N PRO A 241 13.15 3.68 -5.26
CA PRO A 241 14.17 2.90 -5.98
C PRO A 241 13.62 1.70 -6.74
N ILE A 242 12.36 1.33 -6.55
CA ILE A 242 11.77 0.09 -7.05
C ILE A 242 10.40 0.34 -7.66
N GLN A 243 10.05 -0.48 -8.65
CA GLN A 243 8.70 -0.52 -9.20
C GLN A 243 7.73 -0.95 -8.08
N THR A 244 6.72 -0.13 -7.82
CA THR A 244 5.82 -0.31 -6.68
C THR A 244 4.38 -0.41 -7.15
N PHE A 245 3.72 -1.49 -6.75
CA PHE A 245 2.28 -1.69 -6.87
C PHE A 245 1.57 -1.07 -5.67
N HIS A 246 0.32 -0.65 -5.84
CA HIS A 246 -0.40 0.10 -4.81
C HIS A 246 -1.80 -0.46 -4.60
N ALA A 247 -2.20 -0.64 -3.35
CA ALA A 247 -3.60 -0.71 -2.94
C ALA A 247 -4.08 0.68 -2.55
N ILE A 248 -5.38 0.92 -2.63
CA ILE A 248 -6.01 2.14 -2.13
C ILE A 248 -6.39 1.96 -0.66
N GLY A 249 -6.23 3.01 0.16
CA GLY A 249 -6.67 3.03 1.54
C GLY A 249 -7.86 3.99 1.76
N ASN A 250 -8.44 3.97 2.95
CA ASN A 250 -9.61 4.80 3.24
C ASN A 250 -9.29 6.31 3.22
N HIS A 251 -8.04 6.72 3.44
CA HIS A 251 -7.61 8.11 3.30
C HIS A 251 -7.21 8.50 1.88
N ASP A 252 -7.19 7.57 0.93
CA ASP A 252 -6.84 7.83 -0.48
C ASP A 252 -8.07 8.05 -1.37
N HIS A 253 -9.28 7.76 -0.90
CA HIS A 253 -10.54 8.11 -1.57
C HIS A 253 -10.76 9.61 -1.56
N ASP A 254 -11.42 10.13 -2.60
CA ASP A 254 -11.80 11.55 -2.65
C ASP A 254 -12.98 11.82 -1.72
N MET A 255 -12.67 12.26 -0.54
CA MET A 255 -13.65 12.53 0.49
C MET A 255 -14.47 13.81 0.28
N ALA A 256 -14.22 14.57 -0.77
CA ALA A 256 -15.08 15.67 -1.20
C ALA A 256 -16.29 15.17 -2.00
N VAL A 257 -16.24 13.94 -2.51
CA VAL A 257 -17.35 13.32 -3.23
C VAL A 257 -18.47 13.00 -2.24
N GLN A 258 -19.67 13.51 -2.53
CA GLN A 258 -20.86 13.39 -1.67
C GLN A 258 -21.90 12.48 -2.31
N ASN A 259 -22.88 12.08 -1.52
CA ASN A 259 -24.01 11.24 -1.93
C ASN A 259 -23.57 9.85 -2.44
N ILE A 260 -22.52 9.30 -1.86
CA ILE A 260 -22.08 7.94 -2.08
C ILE A 260 -22.74 7.05 -1.04
N ALA A 261 -23.59 6.16 -1.50
CA ALA A 261 -24.29 5.17 -0.71
C ALA A 261 -24.40 3.86 -1.50
N GLY A 262 -24.39 2.74 -0.81
CA GLY A 262 -24.51 1.43 -1.44
C GLY A 262 -23.19 0.91 -1.98
N ASP A 263 -23.25 0.23 -3.13
CA ASP A 263 -22.17 -0.66 -3.63
C ASP A 263 -21.29 0.01 -4.70
N ASP A 264 -21.51 1.27 -5.06
CA ASP A 264 -20.74 1.99 -6.08
C ASP A 264 -20.13 3.28 -5.52
N ASP A 265 -18.85 3.23 -5.20
CA ASP A 265 -18.04 4.35 -4.73
C ASP A 265 -16.99 4.81 -5.77
N SER A 266 -17.10 4.33 -7.00
CA SER A 266 -16.13 4.57 -8.09
C SER A 266 -15.86 6.06 -8.37
N ALA A 267 -16.78 6.95 -8.03
CA ALA A 267 -16.56 8.39 -8.14
C ALA A 267 -15.50 8.89 -7.16
N ALA A 268 -15.37 8.28 -5.99
CA ALA A 268 -14.36 8.62 -4.99
C ALA A 268 -12.97 8.05 -5.31
N GLU A 269 -12.90 7.04 -6.19
CA GLU A 269 -11.65 6.42 -6.64
C GLU A 269 -10.95 7.21 -7.77
N LEU A 270 -11.63 8.15 -8.45
CA LEU A 270 -11.12 8.79 -9.67
C LEU A 270 -9.77 9.49 -9.50
N ALA A 271 -9.51 10.06 -8.34
CA ALA A 271 -8.25 10.68 -8.02
C ALA A 271 -7.12 9.65 -7.93
N TYR A 272 -7.38 8.51 -7.30
CA TYR A 272 -6.45 7.39 -7.23
C TYR A 272 -6.17 6.82 -8.62
N ILE A 273 -7.23 6.51 -9.38
CA ILE A 273 -7.14 6.01 -10.75
C ILE A 273 -6.31 6.96 -11.63
N SER A 274 -6.46 8.26 -11.40
CA SER A 274 -5.70 9.27 -12.12
C SER A 274 -4.20 9.26 -11.82
N ALA A 275 -3.83 9.00 -10.58
CA ALA A 275 -2.44 9.10 -10.13
C ALA A 275 -1.68 7.75 -10.24
N LEU A 276 -2.35 6.63 -9.95
CA LEU A 276 -1.69 5.34 -9.67
C LEU A 276 -2.24 4.17 -10.50
N GLY A 277 -3.42 4.29 -11.10
CA GLY A 277 -4.00 3.24 -11.93
C GLY A 277 -5.20 2.53 -11.27
N PRO A 278 -5.46 1.25 -11.62
CA PRO A 278 -6.64 0.53 -11.14
C PRO A 278 -6.60 0.30 -9.63
N THR A 279 -7.77 0.34 -8.99
CA THR A 279 -7.94 0.09 -7.55
C THR A 279 -7.97 -1.40 -7.21
N TYR A 280 -8.27 -2.25 -8.21
CA TYR A 280 -8.14 -3.71 -8.10
C TYR A 280 -7.56 -4.31 -9.38
N TYR A 281 -6.66 -5.26 -9.23
CA TYR A 281 -5.92 -5.87 -10.34
C TYR A 281 -5.13 -7.09 -9.87
N ALA A 282 -4.56 -7.85 -10.81
CA ALA A 282 -3.63 -8.92 -10.51
C ALA A 282 -2.30 -8.77 -11.26
N VAL A 283 -1.25 -9.38 -10.71
CA VAL A 283 0.07 -9.51 -11.35
C VAL A 283 0.70 -10.85 -10.95
N ASN A 284 1.30 -11.54 -11.92
CA ASN A 284 2.04 -12.77 -11.67
C ASN A 284 3.54 -12.48 -11.64
N ILE A 285 4.19 -12.77 -10.51
CA ILE A 285 5.64 -12.65 -10.35
C ILE A 285 6.16 -14.02 -9.92
N GLY A 286 7.00 -14.64 -10.74
CA GLY A 286 7.37 -16.03 -10.54
C GLY A 286 6.14 -16.93 -10.49
N LYS A 287 6.02 -17.74 -9.45
CA LYS A 287 4.88 -18.62 -9.23
C LYS A 287 3.89 -18.08 -8.19
N VAL A 288 3.91 -16.78 -7.97
CA VAL A 288 2.99 -16.10 -7.06
C VAL A 288 2.01 -15.25 -7.86
N HIS A 289 0.73 -15.46 -7.59
CA HIS A 289 -0.37 -14.64 -8.10
C HIS A 289 -0.72 -13.59 -7.04
N TYR A 290 -0.34 -12.34 -7.31
CA TYR A 290 -0.66 -11.20 -6.46
C TYR A 290 -1.97 -10.59 -6.94
N VAL A 291 -2.92 -10.47 -6.03
CA VAL A 291 -4.22 -9.82 -6.30
C VAL A 291 -4.37 -8.64 -5.34
N VAL A 292 -4.62 -7.49 -5.90
CA VAL A 292 -4.87 -6.27 -5.13
C VAL A 292 -6.35 -5.94 -5.19
N PHE A 293 -6.95 -5.59 -4.06
CA PHE A 293 -8.34 -5.17 -3.96
C PHE A 293 -8.47 -3.86 -3.19
N ASP A 294 -9.53 -3.12 -3.49
CA ASP A 294 -10.05 -2.07 -2.64
C ASP A 294 -11.07 -2.65 -1.67
N ASN A 295 -10.67 -2.84 -0.43
CA ASN A 295 -11.58 -3.32 0.61
C ASN A 295 -12.07 -2.21 1.55
N THR A 296 -11.91 -0.95 1.13
CA THR A 296 -12.35 0.23 1.89
C THR A 296 -13.46 0.96 1.16
N GLN A 297 -14.61 0.30 1.02
CA GLN A 297 -15.76 0.88 0.33
C GLN A 297 -16.16 2.22 0.95
N TYR A 298 -15.98 3.30 0.20
CA TYR A 298 -16.26 4.65 0.67
C TYR A 298 -17.76 4.94 0.76
N VAL A 299 -18.17 5.60 1.82
CA VAL A 299 -19.55 6.02 2.07
C VAL A 299 -19.58 7.48 2.50
N ASN A 300 -20.44 8.27 1.86
CA ASN A 300 -20.72 9.66 2.25
C ASN A 300 -22.18 9.99 2.04
N THR A 301 -22.97 9.95 3.10
CA THR A 301 -24.40 10.26 3.08
C THR A 301 -24.67 11.45 3.98
N GLY A 302 -25.19 12.55 3.40
CA GLY A 302 -25.53 13.75 4.18
C GLY A 302 -24.34 14.50 4.79
N GLY A 303 -23.11 14.26 4.28
CA GLY A 303 -21.87 14.85 4.81
C GLY A 303 -21.18 14.02 5.88
N ASP A 304 -21.82 12.96 6.35
CA ASP A 304 -21.21 11.98 7.25
C ASP A 304 -20.37 10.99 6.43
N ARG A 305 -19.07 11.10 6.55
CA ARG A 305 -18.08 10.29 5.83
C ARG A 305 -17.68 9.10 6.64
N SER A 306 -17.66 7.96 5.97
CA SER A 306 -17.32 6.68 6.55
C SER A 306 -16.78 5.75 5.46
N PHE A 307 -16.44 4.56 5.82
CA PHE A 307 -16.18 3.45 4.89
C PHE A 307 -16.67 2.15 5.51
N ALA A 308 -17.00 1.19 4.67
CA ALA A 308 -17.25 -0.18 5.06
C ALA A 308 -16.06 -1.04 4.64
N VAL A 309 -15.66 -2.00 5.48
CA VAL A 309 -14.60 -2.94 5.12
C VAL A 309 -15.24 -4.12 4.39
N ARG A 310 -15.26 -4.03 3.08
CA ARG A 310 -15.83 -5.05 2.18
C ARG A 310 -15.41 -4.82 0.74
N LEU A 311 -15.52 -5.84 -0.10
CA LEU A 311 -15.47 -5.69 -1.55
C LEU A 311 -16.87 -5.42 -2.10
N ASN A 312 -16.97 -4.51 -3.05
CA ASN A 312 -18.20 -4.30 -3.79
C ASN A 312 -18.47 -5.46 -4.79
N ARG A 313 -19.69 -5.57 -5.30
CA ARG A 313 -20.07 -6.67 -6.18
C ARG A 313 -19.24 -6.75 -7.46
N ARG A 314 -18.80 -5.61 -7.99
CA ARG A 314 -17.96 -5.55 -9.19
C ARG A 314 -16.62 -6.24 -8.96
N GLN A 315 -15.97 -5.99 -7.83
CA GLN A 315 -14.70 -6.62 -7.46
C GLN A 315 -14.88 -8.14 -7.24
N MET A 316 -15.97 -8.57 -6.60
CA MET A 316 -16.26 -9.99 -6.41
C MET A 316 -16.48 -10.73 -7.75
N ASP A 317 -17.25 -10.13 -8.68
CA ASP A 317 -17.45 -10.68 -10.03
C ASP A 317 -16.15 -10.69 -10.85
N TRP A 318 -15.29 -9.71 -10.66
CA TRP A 318 -13.96 -9.66 -11.27
C TRP A 318 -13.04 -10.74 -10.68
N ALA A 319 -13.03 -10.92 -9.35
CA ALA A 319 -12.24 -11.94 -8.67
C ALA A 319 -12.57 -13.36 -9.15
N GLN A 320 -13.85 -13.65 -9.40
CA GLN A 320 -14.25 -14.94 -9.98
C GLN A 320 -13.62 -15.17 -11.36
N LYS A 321 -13.65 -14.15 -12.22
CA LYS A 321 -13.01 -14.22 -13.54
C LYS A 321 -11.50 -14.35 -13.44
N ASP A 322 -10.87 -13.57 -12.55
CA ASP A 322 -9.43 -13.62 -12.31
C ASP A 322 -9.01 -15.03 -11.87
N ALA A 323 -9.73 -15.65 -10.95
CA ALA A 323 -9.50 -17.02 -10.55
C ALA A 323 -9.61 -18.01 -11.73
N ASP A 324 -10.57 -17.82 -12.66
CA ASP A 324 -10.72 -18.65 -13.86
C ASP A 324 -9.57 -18.45 -14.86
N TYR A 325 -9.01 -17.24 -14.90
CA TYR A 325 -7.89 -16.87 -15.76
C TYR A 325 -6.52 -17.08 -15.12
N MET A 326 -6.44 -17.47 -13.85
CA MET A 326 -5.18 -17.69 -13.16
C MET A 326 -4.36 -18.78 -13.85
N PRO A 327 -3.03 -18.61 -14.06
CA PRO A 327 -2.17 -19.65 -14.60
C PRO A 327 -2.13 -20.91 -13.72
N SER A 328 -2.04 -22.09 -14.35
CA SER A 328 -2.05 -23.37 -13.65
C SER A 328 -0.74 -23.69 -12.90
N ASP A 329 0.34 -22.94 -13.17
CA ASP A 329 1.65 -23.09 -12.53
C ASP A 329 1.86 -22.15 -11.32
N VAL A 330 0.82 -21.43 -10.93
CA VAL A 330 0.80 -20.66 -9.68
C VAL A 330 0.88 -21.62 -8.48
N GLU A 331 1.73 -21.30 -7.53
CA GLU A 331 1.95 -22.08 -6.31
C GLU A 331 1.49 -21.37 -5.04
N ARG A 332 1.18 -20.06 -5.12
CA ARG A 332 0.69 -19.23 -4.00
C ARG A 332 -0.16 -18.08 -4.50
N ILE A 333 -1.17 -17.73 -3.74
CA ILE A 333 -1.95 -16.51 -3.91
C ILE A 333 -1.55 -15.53 -2.80
N VAL A 334 -1.26 -14.27 -3.18
CA VAL A 334 -1.07 -13.17 -2.24
C VAL A 334 -2.17 -12.15 -2.50
N ILE A 335 -3.01 -11.92 -1.51
CA ILE A 335 -4.05 -10.89 -1.54
C ILE A 335 -3.52 -9.67 -0.80
N ALA A 336 -3.55 -8.50 -1.44
CA ALA A 336 -3.13 -7.24 -0.85
C ALA A 336 -4.29 -6.25 -0.84
N TRP A 337 -4.56 -5.68 0.31
CA TRP A 337 -5.58 -4.67 0.54
C TRP A 337 -5.22 -3.76 1.71
N HIS A 338 -6.05 -2.79 2.02
CA HIS A 338 -5.72 -1.85 3.08
C HIS A 338 -6.16 -2.32 4.47
N CYS A 339 -7.44 -2.55 4.69
CA CYS A 339 -7.97 -2.93 6.01
C CYS A 339 -7.79 -4.41 6.30
N PRO A 340 -7.36 -4.80 7.52
CA PRO A 340 -7.36 -6.21 7.91
C PRO A 340 -8.74 -6.84 7.84
N ALA A 341 -8.81 -8.03 7.25
CA ALA A 341 -10.05 -8.81 7.13
C ALA A 341 -10.31 -9.68 8.36
N PHE A 342 -9.24 -10.14 9.00
CA PHE A 342 -9.30 -11.07 10.12
C PHE A 342 -8.56 -10.49 11.33
N ARG A 343 -8.91 -10.97 12.53
CA ARG A 343 -8.33 -10.53 13.79
C ARG A 343 -8.09 -11.68 14.72
N ARG A 344 -7.03 -11.57 15.49
CA ARG A 344 -6.69 -12.54 16.53
C ARG A 344 -7.72 -12.53 17.68
N ASN A 345 -8.25 -11.36 18.02
CA ASN A 345 -9.22 -11.18 19.12
C ASN A 345 -10.46 -10.42 18.65
N PRO A 346 -11.49 -11.12 18.19
CA PRO A 346 -12.71 -10.49 17.67
C PRO A 346 -13.51 -9.68 18.70
N GLY A 347 -13.17 -9.72 20.00
CA GLY A 347 -13.82 -8.93 21.06
C GLY A 347 -13.15 -7.60 21.40
N ALA A 348 -12.04 -7.22 20.76
CA ALA A 348 -11.45 -5.90 20.94
C ALA A 348 -12.26 -4.86 20.12
N SER A 349 -12.49 -3.70 20.71
CA SER A 349 -13.31 -2.60 20.18
C SER A 349 -12.71 -1.90 18.95
N SER A 350 -12.33 -2.62 17.95
CA SER A 350 -11.72 -2.10 16.71
C SER A 350 -12.57 -2.53 15.51
N PRO A 351 -12.49 -1.84 14.32
CA PRO A 351 -13.44 -2.04 13.23
C PRO A 351 -13.72 -3.51 12.93
N ASN A 352 -14.91 -3.77 12.47
CA ASN A 352 -15.39 -5.13 12.18
C ASN A 352 -14.45 -5.86 11.22
N PRO A 353 -14.36 -7.20 11.31
CA PRO A 353 -13.81 -8.01 10.24
C PRO A 353 -14.45 -7.62 8.89
N MET A 354 -13.75 -7.84 7.83
CA MET A 354 -14.29 -7.59 6.49
C MET A 354 -15.54 -8.46 6.26
N ASP A 355 -16.66 -7.84 5.85
CA ASP A 355 -17.97 -8.49 5.80
C ASP A 355 -18.01 -9.72 4.87
N ASN A 356 -17.28 -9.69 3.73
CA ASN A 356 -17.32 -10.74 2.72
C ASN A 356 -15.95 -11.38 2.45
N ALA A 357 -15.06 -11.40 3.44
CA ALA A 357 -13.74 -12.02 3.31
C ALA A 357 -13.83 -13.52 3.02
N ASP A 358 -14.72 -14.23 3.69
CA ASP A 358 -14.91 -15.67 3.47
C ASP A 358 -15.48 -15.98 2.08
N GLU A 359 -16.41 -15.15 1.57
CA GLU A 359 -16.95 -15.27 0.22
C GLU A 359 -15.84 -15.12 -0.84
N LEU A 360 -14.91 -14.16 -0.65
CA LEU A 360 -13.75 -14.02 -1.51
C LEU A 360 -12.82 -15.23 -1.45
N LEU A 361 -12.52 -15.73 -0.26
CA LEU A 361 -11.66 -16.91 -0.11
C LEU A 361 -12.30 -18.15 -0.76
N ASP A 362 -13.63 -18.27 -0.75
CA ASP A 362 -14.35 -19.35 -1.42
C ASP A 362 -14.20 -19.34 -2.94
N ILE A 363 -13.93 -18.19 -3.55
CA ILE A 363 -13.59 -18.08 -4.99
C ILE A 363 -12.28 -18.83 -5.29
N TYR A 364 -11.31 -18.76 -4.39
CA TYR A 364 -9.97 -19.35 -4.60
C TYR A 364 -9.79 -20.75 -3.99
N LYS A 365 -10.75 -21.27 -3.21
CA LYS A 365 -10.57 -22.55 -2.49
C LYS A 365 -10.28 -23.75 -3.37
N ASP A 366 -10.90 -23.81 -4.57
CA ASP A 366 -10.74 -24.93 -5.50
C ASP A 366 -9.33 -24.97 -6.13
N LYS A 367 -8.55 -23.91 -5.99
CA LYS A 367 -7.15 -23.88 -6.41
C LYS A 367 -6.24 -24.66 -5.46
N GLN A 368 -6.68 -24.91 -4.22
CA GLN A 368 -5.92 -25.64 -3.19
C GLN A 368 -4.53 -25.06 -2.92
N LEU A 369 -4.36 -23.76 -3.09
CA LEU A 369 -3.12 -23.04 -2.90
C LEU A 369 -3.09 -22.35 -1.54
N PRO A 370 -1.89 -22.19 -0.93
CA PRO A 370 -1.75 -21.34 0.25
C PRO A 370 -2.04 -19.88 -0.12
N VAL A 371 -2.84 -19.22 0.71
CA VAL A 371 -3.19 -17.81 0.60
C VAL A 371 -2.47 -17.02 1.68
N THR A 372 -1.78 -15.99 1.27
CA THR A 372 -1.19 -14.98 2.14
C THR A 372 -1.94 -13.68 1.94
N ILE A 373 -2.33 -13.02 3.01
CA ILE A 373 -3.03 -11.74 2.96
C ILE A 373 -2.12 -10.68 3.57
N TRP A 374 -1.98 -9.54 2.90
CA TRP A 374 -1.26 -8.37 3.38
C TRP A 374 -2.20 -7.21 3.59
N SER A 375 -2.16 -6.63 4.79
CA SER A 375 -2.97 -5.47 5.19
C SER A 375 -2.16 -4.45 5.99
N GLY A 376 -2.70 -3.24 6.13
CA GLY A 376 -2.16 -2.11 6.90
C GLY A 376 -3.19 -1.56 7.89
N HIS A 377 -3.50 -0.26 7.80
CA HIS A 377 -4.60 0.46 8.45
C HIS A 377 -4.52 0.60 9.96
N ASN A 378 -4.23 -0.47 10.68
CA ASN A 378 -4.29 -0.48 12.15
C ASN A 378 -3.05 0.13 12.81
N HIS A 379 -1.98 0.42 12.05
CA HIS A 379 -0.70 0.92 12.56
C HIS A 379 -0.12 0.02 13.67
N ILE A 380 -0.24 -1.29 13.48
CA ILE A 380 0.31 -2.32 14.37
C ILE A 380 0.89 -3.47 13.54
N ALA A 381 1.70 -4.30 14.17
CA ALA A 381 2.15 -5.57 13.60
C ALA A 381 1.29 -6.72 14.15
N GLU A 382 0.51 -7.37 13.29
CA GLU A 382 -0.30 -8.52 13.71
C GLU A 382 -0.25 -9.65 12.67
N THR A 383 -0.13 -10.88 13.14
CA THR A 383 -0.23 -12.08 12.30
C THR A 383 -1.41 -12.92 12.75
N VAL A 384 -2.29 -13.27 11.80
CA VAL A 384 -3.49 -14.07 12.05
C VAL A 384 -3.48 -15.31 11.15
N THR A 385 -3.52 -16.50 11.73
CA THR A 385 -3.85 -17.72 10.99
C THR A 385 -5.37 -17.85 10.97
N VAL A 386 -5.95 -17.82 9.78
CA VAL A 386 -7.41 -17.93 9.60
C VAL A 386 -7.80 -19.40 9.72
N PRO A 387 -8.75 -19.73 10.62
CA PRO A 387 -9.14 -21.12 10.87
C PRO A 387 -10.04 -21.67 9.75
N ARG A 388 -9.43 -22.14 8.66
CA ARG A 388 -10.10 -22.83 7.56
C ARG A 388 -9.55 -24.25 7.41
N SER A 389 -10.43 -25.21 7.08
CA SER A 389 -10.06 -26.61 6.85
C SER A 389 -9.73 -26.92 5.38
N ASP A 390 -10.19 -26.07 4.48
CA ASP A 390 -10.14 -26.26 3.02
C ASP A 390 -8.92 -25.58 2.37
N MET A 391 -8.29 -24.63 3.08
CA MET A 391 -7.11 -23.92 2.61
C MET A 391 -6.26 -23.35 3.74
N SER A 392 -4.98 -23.16 3.48
CA SER A 392 -4.08 -22.47 4.42
C SER A 392 -4.12 -20.97 4.16
N VAL A 393 -4.59 -20.18 5.13
CA VAL A 393 -4.68 -18.74 5.03
C VAL A 393 -3.99 -18.08 6.20
N THR A 394 -3.09 -17.13 5.91
CA THR A 394 -2.43 -16.29 6.92
C THR A 394 -2.51 -14.82 6.52
N GLU A 395 -3.04 -13.98 7.39
CA GLU A 395 -3.01 -12.53 7.23
C GLU A 395 -1.90 -11.91 8.06
N TYR A 396 -1.14 -11.02 7.43
CA TYR A 396 -0.14 -10.16 8.04
C TYR A 396 -0.61 -8.71 7.95
N THR A 397 -0.92 -8.11 9.10
CA THR A 397 -1.10 -6.66 9.22
C THR A 397 0.27 -6.03 9.44
N HIS A 398 0.64 -5.12 8.56
CA HIS A 398 1.96 -4.51 8.56
C HIS A 398 2.02 -3.27 9.44
N PRO A 399 3.13 -3.03 10.14
CA PRO A 399 3.37 -1.76 10.80
C PRO A 399 3.43 -0.63 9.79
N CYS A 400 3.06 0.56 10.24
CA CYS A 400 2.99 1.73 9.37
C CYS A 400 4.36 2.40 9.16
N VAL A 401 4.51 3.03 8.00
CA VAL A 401 5.68 3.86 7.67
C VAL A 401 5.68 5.16 8.46
N CYS A 402 4.51 5.73 8.74
CA CYS A 402 4.39 7.02 9.42
C CYS A 402 4.55 6.94 10.95
N GLY A 403 4.65 5.74 11.54
CA GLY A 403 4.59 5.61 13.00
C GLY A 403 3.31 6.23 13.56
N ALA A 404 3.40 7.02 14.61
CA ALA A 404 2.30 7.83 15.12
C ALA A 404 2.10 9.08 14.25
N TRP A 405 1.59 8.91 13.02
CA TRP A 405 1.32 10.00 12.06
C TRP A 405 2.45 11.03 11.93
N TRP A 406 3.71 10.57 11.88
CA TRP A 406 4.93 11.39 11.80
C TRP A 406 5.26 12.20 13.04
N TYR A 407 4.48 12.11 14.14
CA TYR A 407 4.86 12.74 15.40
C TYR A 407 6.08 12.08 16.02
N PHE A 408 6.13 10.75 15.96
CA PHE A 408 7.28 9.93 16.35
C PHE A 408 7.24 8.58 15.62
N PRO A 409 8.39 7.93 15.43
CA PRO A 409 8.50 6.76 14.55
C PRO A 409 8.14 5.44 15.28
N LEU A 410 7.04 5.42 16.02
CA LEU A 410 6.50 4.22 16.69
C LEU A 410 5.06 4.01 16.26
N CYS A 411 4.74 2.77 15.91
CA CYS A 411 3.39 2.30 15.71
C CYS A 411 2.62 2.20 17.03
N HIS A 412 1.30 1.99 16.98
CA HIS A 412 0.45 2.00 18.17
C HIS A 412 0.76 0.88 19.16
N ASP A 413 1.35 -0.21 18.71
CA ASP A 413 1.81 -1.34 19.52
C ASP A 413 3.24 -1.17 20.04
N GLY A 414 3.84 0.00 19.85
CA GLY A 414 5.22 0.29 20.22
C GLY A 414 6.26 -0.29 19.24
N ALA A 415 5.83 -0.97 18.19
CA ALA A 415 6.73 -1.36 17.11
C ALA A 415 7.32 -0.12 16.43
N PRO A 416 8.58 -0.13 16.00
CA PRO A 416 9.13 0.97 15.22
C PRO A 416 8.47 1.07 13.84
N ALA A 417 8.53 2.24 13.23
CA ALA A 417 8.17 2.43 11.84
C ALA A 417 9.06 1.56 10.94
N THR A 418 8.46 0.72 10.10
CA THR A 418 9.15 -0.30 9.31
C THR A 418 8.58 -0.43 7.90
N PHE A 419 9.34 -1.12 7.05
CA PHE A 419 8.82 -1.85 5.90
C PHE A 419 9.18 -3.33 6.03
N THR A 420 8.43 -4.20 5.39
CA THR A 420 8.64 -5.65 5.49
C THR A 420 9.17 -6.20 4.17
N ARG A 421 10.25 -6.96 4.23
CA ARG A 421 10.80 -7.72 3.11
C ARG A 421 10.25 -9.13 3.12
N TYR A 422 9.86 -9.60 1.95
CA TYR A 422 9.52 -11.00 1.67
C TYR A 422 10.39 -11.50 0.53
N ASP A 423 11.07 -12.60 0.75
CA ASP A 423 11.83 -13.32 -0.28
C ASP A 423 11.01 -14.51 -0.77
N PHE A 424 10.89 -14.59 -2.08
CA PHE A 424 10.19 -15.69 -2.74
C PHE A 424 11.14 -16.53 -3.58
N SER A 425 10.90 -17.85 -3.57
CA SER A 425 11.47 -18.81 -4.50
C SER A 425 10.35 -19.73 -4.97
N GLY A 426 9.97 -19.64 -6.25
CA GLY A 426 8.69 -20.17 -6.71
C GLY A 426 7.54 -19.52 -5.92
N GLY A 427 6.60 -20.32 -5.40
CA GLY A 427 5.52 -19.87 -4.51
C GLY A 427 5.88 -19.87 -3.01
N THR A 428 7.11 -20.20 -2.65
CA THR A 428 7.52 -20.31 -1.24
C THR A 428 8.07 -18.99 -0.72
N ILE A 429 7.53 -18.50 0.41
CA ILE A 429 8.16 -17.44 1.20
C ILE A 429 9.35 -18.04 1.95
N THR A 430 10.55 -17.71 1.53
CA THR A 430 11.80 -18.25 2.12
C THR A 430 12.30 -17.38 3.27
N GLU A 431 11.98 -16.09 3.27
CA GLU A 431 12.29 -15.17 4.35
C GLU A 431 11.20 -14.12 4.46
N ARG A 432 10.84 -13.74 5.70
CA ARG A 432 10.07 -12.55 6.03
C ARG A 432 10.81 -11.78 7.09
N ARG A 433 11.07 -10.50 6.85
CA ARG A 433 11.85 -9.67 7.76
C ARG A 433 11.32 -8.24 7.80
N SER A 434 11.02 -7.77 9.00
CA SER A 434 10.78 -6.34 9.25
C SER A 434 12.10 -5.57 9.22
N VAL A 435 12.11 -4.44 8.52
CA VAL A 435 13.28 -3.56 8.40
C VAL A 435 12.94 -2.24 9.06
N ASN A 436 13.47 -2.05 10.25
CA ASN A 436 13.35 -0.81 10.99
C ASN A 436 14.23 0.28 10.35
N PHE A 437 13.68 1.45 10.12
CA PHE A 437 14.40 2.63 9.61
C PHE A 437 14.40 3.82 10.60
N SER A 438 13.90 3.59 11.80
CA SER A 438 14.13 4.51 12.93
C SER A 438 15.51 4.27 13.55
N ASP A 439 15.95 5.15 14.42
CA ASP A 439 17.30 5.11 15.01
C ASP A 439 17.51 4.00 16.06
N SER A 440 16.63 3.00 16.11
CA SER A 440 16.69 1.88 17.07
C SER A 440 17.26 0.65 16.38
N ASP A 441 18.23 -0.01 17.02
CA ASP A 441 18.79 -1.28 16.59
C ASP A 441 17.83 -2.49 16.85
N GLU A 442 16.68 -2.22 17.47
CA GLU A 442 15.68 -3.23 17.78
C GLU A 442 14.98 -3.71 16.51
N GLN A 443 15.03 -5.01 16.26
CA GLN A 443 14.47 -5.57 15.03
C GLN A 443 13.16 -6.32 15.21
N TYR A 444 12.99 -6.99 16.37
CA TYR A 444 11.85 -7.87 16.60
C TYR A 444 11.18 -7.67 17.95
N CYS A 445 11.89 -7.10 18.91
CA CYS A 445 11.34 -6.88 20.25
C CYS A 445 12.06 -5.75 20.97
N ARG A 446 11.37 -5.18 21.96
CA ARG A 446 11.95 -4.29 22.97
C ARG A 446 11.97 -4.97 24.32
N VAL A 447 13.10 -4.86 25.03
CA VAL A 447 13.31 -5.50 26.31
C VAL A 447 13.27 -4.43 27.42
N TYR A 448 12.41 -4.66 28.41
CA TYR A 448 12.32 -3.86 29.63
C TYR A 448 12.80 -4.70 30.81
N ASN A 449 13.98 -4.36 31.35
CA ASN A 449 14.68 -5.17 32.34
C ASN A 449 14.99 -4.42 33.65
N SER A 450 14.65 -3.15 33.77
CA SER A 450 14.98 -2.37 34.96
C SER A 450 13.77 -1.99 35.78
N GLY A 451 13.79 -2.39 37.07
CA GLY A 451 12.87 -1.92 38.10
C GLY A 451 11.43 -2.44 37.99
N LEU A 452 11.11 -3.28 37.00
CA LEU A 452 9.78 -3.83 36.85
C LEU A 452 9.50 -4.93 37.89
N LYS A 453 8.28 -4.94 38.43
CA LYS A 453 7.81 -5.95 39.36
C LYS A 453 6.42 -6.44 38.94
N ASN A 454 6.16 -7.71 39.14
CA ASN A 454 4.79 -8.26 39.01
C ASN A 454 3.88 -7.84 40.18
N ALA A 455 2.64 -8.30 40.13
CA ALA A 455 1.65 -8.00 41.20
C ALA A 455 2.07 -8.48 42.59
N GLU A 456 2.92 -9.50 42.67
CA GLU A 456 3.46 -10.07 43.92
C GLU A 456 4.75 -9.36 44.35
N GLY A 457 5.18 -8.27 43.67
CA GLY A 457 6.37 -7.49 44.00
C GLY A 457 7.70 -8.13 43.55
N ARG A 458 7.67 -9.22 42.77
CA ARG A 458 8.86 -9.90 42.28
C ARG A 458 9.43 -9.21 41.02
N PRO A 459 10.75 -9.09 40.88
CA PRO A 459 11.35 -8.55 39.67
C PRO A 459 10.95 -9.35 38.43
N VAL A 460 10.70 -8.62 37.34
CA VAL A 460 10.33 -9.24 36.05
C VAL A 460 11.06 -8.54 34.91
N VAL A 461 11.31 -9.27 33.84
CA VAL A 461 11.70 -8.75 32.53
C VAL A 461 10.47 -8.78 31.63
N ARG A 462 10.22 -7.69 30.95
CA ARG A 462 9.11 -7.53 30.03
C ARG A 462 9.67 -7.41 28.59
N LEU A 463 9.03 -8.11 27.64
CA LEU A 463 9.36 -8.01 26.24
C LEU A 463 8.11 -7.59 25.46
N ASN A 464 8.23 -6.54 24.68
CA ASN A 464 7.28 -6.26 23.63
C ASN A 464 7.81 -6.90 22.35
N VAL A 465 7.17 -7.99 21.90
CA VAL A 465 7.55 -8.73 20.70
C VAL A 465 6.60 -8.37 19.60
N TRP A 466 7.11 -7.68 18.60
CA TRP A 466 6.32 -7.22 17.47
C TRP A 466 6.05 -8.35 16.49
N ASP A 467 4.86 -8.32 15.89
CA ASP A 467 4.46 -9.29 14.88
C ASP A 467 4.51 -10.76 15.38
N TRP A 468 4.28 -10.94 16.67
CA TRP A 468 4.27 -12.26 17.28
C TRP A 468 3.22 -13.19 16.66
N HIS A 469 3.60 -14.46 16.44
CA HIS A 469 2.70 -15.50 15.99
C HIS A 469 2.57 -16.61 17.04
N PRO A 470 1.37 -17.21 17.26
CA PRO A 470 1.13 -18.25 18.26
C PRO A 470 2.01 -19.50 18.10
N THR A 471 2.53 -19.73 16.90
CA THR A 471 3.44 -20.88 16.62
C THR A 471 4.89 -20.61 16.99
N TRP A 472 5.23 -19.38 17.33
CA TRP A 472 6.59 -19.05 17.73
C TRP A 472 6.93 -19.65 19.07
N LYS A 473 8.15 -20.16 19.18
CA LYS A 473 8.71 -20.70 20.42
C LYS A 473 9.67 -19.68 20.99
N PHE A 474 9.49 -19.38 22.27
CA PHE A 474 10.39 -18.51 23.02
C PHE A 474 11.31 -19.39 23.87
N GLU A 475 12.60 -19.18 23.76
CA GLU A 475 13.62 -19.75 24.64
C GLU A 475 14.30 -18.59 25.37
N CYS A 476 14.14 -18.57 26.68
CA CYS A 476 14.81 -17.61 27.55
C CYS A 476 15.85 -18.34 28.37
N ARG A 477 16.99 -17.69 28.59
CA ARG A 477 18.06 -18.21 29.44
C ARG A 477 18.45 -17.16 30.47
N GLU A 478 18.55 -17.58 31.73
CA GLU A 478 19.06 -16.79 32.83
C GLU A 478 20.38 -17.44 33.28
N ASN A 479 21.47 -16.68 33.27
CA ASN A 479 22.82 -17.17 33.61
C ASN A 479 23.18 -18.48 32.86
N GLY A 480 22.75 -18.64 31.62
CA GLY A 480 22.97 -19.80 30.76
C GLY A 480 21.98 -20.95 30.97
N ALA A 481 21.17 -20.94 32.02
CA ALA A 481 20.14 -21.94 32.29
C ALA A 481 18.81 -21.58 31.58
N ALA A 482 18.13 -22.59 31.03
CA ALA A 482 16.82 -22.37 30.42
C ALA A 482 15.77 -21.96 31.46
N VAL A 483 15.01 -20.91 31.20
CA VAL A 483 13.87 -20.49 32.01
C VAL A 483 12.68 -21.40 31.68
N PRO A 484 12.03 -22.02 32.67
CA PRO A 484 10.87 -22.87 32.44
C PRO A 484 9.73 -22.12 31.73
N ALA A 485 9.10 -22.75 30.75
CA ALA A 485 7.98 -22.15 30.01
C ALA A 485 6.81 -21.70 30.91
N SER A 486 6.64 -22.32 32.08
CA SER A 486 5.63 -21.92 33.09
C SER A 486 5.88 -20.53 33.69
N GLN A 487 7.09 -19.99 33.57
CA GLN A 487 7.45 -18.64 34.01
C GLN A 487 7.24 -17.59 32.91
N LEU A 488 6.93 -18.02 31.70
CA LEU A 488 6.67 -17.14 30.57
C LEU A 488 5.16 -16.91 30.47
N LYS A 489 4.72 -15.67 30.56
CA LYS A 489 3.30 -15.32 30.49
C LYS A 489 3.08 -14.26 29.43
N ALA A 490 2.11 -14.50 28.55
CA ALA A 490 1.56 -13.45 27.71
C ALA A 490 0.68 -12.53 28.57
N VAL A 491 0.93 -11.24 28.50
CA VAL A 491 0.14 -10.23 29.19
C VAL A 491 -0.27 -9.13 28.22
N ARG A 492 -1.33 -8.42 28.57
CA ARG A 492 -1.84 -7.30 27.82
C ARG A 492 -1.62 -6.04 28.65
N GLU A 493 -0.64 -5.25 28.23
CA GLU A 493 -0.26 -4.02 28.91
C GLU A 493 0.14 -2.94 27.88
N TYR A 494 0.41 -1.73 28.39
CA TYR A 494 0.97 -0.65 27.56
C TYR A 494 2.44 -0.89 27.27
N ASP A 495 2.91 -0.44 26.11
CA ASP A 495 4.34 -0.30 25.86
C ASP A 495 4.86 0.94 26.59
N ASP A 496 5.72 0.74 27.58
CA ASP A 496 6.22 1.84 28.44
C ASP A 496 6.99 2.91 27.64
N TYR A 497 7.70 2.49 26.58
CA TYR A 497 8.44 3.42 25.75
C TYR A 497 7.49 4.23 24.87
N TYR A 498 6.49 3.59 24.27
CA TYR A 498 5.46 4.31 23.53
C TYR A 498 4.76 5.35 24.41
N VAL A 499 4.35 4.99 25.61
CA VAL A 499 3.71 5.91 26.56
C VAL A 499 4.64 7.07 26.92
N THR A 500 5.92 6.78 27.18
CA THR A 500 6.92 7.82 27.51
C THR A 500 7.10 8.82 26.37
N VAL A 501 7.22 8.33 25.14
CA VAL A 501 7.40 9.19 23.97
C VAL A 501 6.11 9.97 23.66
N HIS A 502 4.96 9.30 23.74
CA HIS A 502 3.65 9.92 23.58
C HIS A 502 3.43 11.06 24.58
N ASP A 503 3.70 10.83 25.86
CA ASP A 503 3.50 11.84 26.90
C ASP A 503 4.49 13.01 26.77
N ALA A 504 5.71 12.74 26.34
CA ALA A 504 6.70 13.79 26.05
C ALA A 504 6.31 14.66 24.85
N CYS A 505 5.62 14.10 23.86
CA CYS A 505 5.10 14.81 22.69
C CYS A 505 3.67 15.36 22.93
N GLY A 506 3.04 15.04 24.05
CA GLY A 506 1.60 15.14 24.30
C GLY A 506 0.98 16.53 24.25
N ASN A 507 1.74 17.59 24.52
CA ASN A 507 1.23 18.97 24.39
C ASN A 507 0.91 19.37 22.94
N ASP A 508 1.53 18.69 21.98
CA ASP A 508 1.27 18.89 20.54
C ASP A 508 0.26 17.88 19.97
N ILE A 509 0.06 16.77 20.67
CA ILE A 509 -0.81 15.65 20.28
C ILE A 509 -2.19 15.75 20.96
N SER A 510 -2.38 16.66 21.91
CA SER A 510 -3.64 16.81 22.68
C SER A 510 -4.89 17.05 21.83
N SER A 511 -4.74 17.47 20.57
CA SER A 511 -5.84 17.53 19.60
C SER A 511 -6.23 16.16 19.02
N PHE A 512 -5.49 15.10 19.33
CA PHE A 512 -5.72 13.74 18.86
C PHE A 512 -6.05 12.81 20.03
N SER A 513 -7.18 13.05 20.69
CA SER A 513 -7.68 12.22 21.79
C SER A 513 -7.85 10.74 21.42
N PHE A 514 -7.88 10.41 20.12
CA PHE A 514 -7.92 9.05 19.66
C PHE A 514 -6.59 8.29 19.88
N LEU A 515 -5.43 8.98 19.97
CA LEU A 515 -4.16 8.34 20.33
C LEU A 515 -4.18 7.79 21.76
N ASP A 516 -4.99 8.38 22.66
CA ASP A 516 -5.19 7.84 24.01
C ASP A 516 -5.88 6.47 24.00
N LYS A 517 -6.68 6.17 22.99
CA LYS A 517 -7.34 4.87 22.83
C LYS A 517 -6.35 3.73 22.58
N TYR A 518 -5.19 4.03 22.03
CA TYR A 518 -4.16 3.05 21.66
C TYR A 518 -3.17 2.77 22.78
N ARG A 519 -3.31 3.39 23.94
CA ARG A 519 -2.55 3.03 25.14
C ARG A 519 -2.78 1.58 25.60
N THR A 520 -3.81 0.88 25.06
CA THR A 520 -4.21 -0.48 25.45
C THR A 520 -4.06 -1.49 24.31
N ILE A 521 -2.94 -1.52 23.60
CA ILE A 521 -2.77 -2.53 22.56
C ILE A 521 -2.15 -3.81 23.14
N LEU A 522 -2.56 -4.93 22.54
CA LEU A 522 -2.07 -6.27 22.83
C LEU A 522 -0.57 -6.35 22.59
N HIS A 523 0.18 -6.39 23.66
CA HIS A 523 1.56 -6.82 23.61
C HIS A 523 1.67 -8.23 24.14
N LEU A 524 2.42 -9.09 23.48
CA LEU A 524 2.89 -10.29 24.14
C LEU A 524 4.04 -9.87 25.05
N LEU A 525 3.69 -9.52 26.27
CA LEU A 525 4.67 -9.36 27.33
C LEU A 525 5.00 -10.72 27.91
N LEU A 526 6.22 -11.14 27.74
CA LEU A 526 6.77 -12.29 28.43
C LEU A 526 7.24 -11.82 29.81
N LEU A 527 6.53 -12.22 30.87
CA LEU A 527 6.98 -12.03 32.25
C LEU A 527 7.99 -13.10 32.59
N LEU A 528 9.27 -12.77 32.61
CA LEU A 528 10.29 -13.58 33.25
C LEU A 528 10.35 -13.25 34.72
N LEU A 529 10.06 -14.21 35.59
CA LEU A 529 10.37 -14.12 37.01
C LEU A 529 11.87 -14.28 37.19
N LEU A 530 12.60 -13.18 37.24
CA LEU A 530 14.01 -13.21 37.60
C LEU A 530 14.13 -13.54 39.07
N HIS A 531 14.76 -14.66 39.40
CA HIS A 531 15.33 -14.90 40.72
C HIS A 531 16.67 -14.14 40.76
N LEU A 532 16.60 -12.87 41.18
CA LEU A 532 17.82 -12.21 41.63
C LEU A 532 18.22 -12.88 42.93
N LEU A 533 19.18 -13.76 42.87
CA LEU A 533 20.00 -14.06 44.02
C LEU A 533 20.70 -12.77 44.43
N GLN A 534 20.29 -12.15 45.50
CA GLN A 534 21.12 -11.23 46.23
C GLN A 534 22.35 -12.02 46.68
N ASP A 535 23.45 -11.90 45.97
CA ASP A 535 24.73 -12.22 46.54
C ASP A 535 24.98 -11.20 47.65
N SER A 536 24.73 -11.70 48.86
CA SER A 536 25.23 -11.11 50.08
C SER A 536 26.74 -11.35 50.11
N GLN A 537 27.53 -10.32 49.82
CA GLN A 537 28.72 -9.97 50.60
C GLN A 537 29.19 -8.57 50.21
#